data_043d074cad3414de456e06869e855987
#
_entry.id   043d074cad3414de456e06869e855987
#
_cell.length_a   1.000
_cell.length_b   1.000
_cell.length_c   1.000
_cell.angle_alpha   90.00
_cell.angle_beta   90.00
_cell.angle_gamma   90.00
#
_symmetry.space_group_name_H-M   'P 1'
#
loop_
_entity.id
_entity.type
_entity.pdbx_description
1 polymer ?
#
loop_
_entity_poly.entity_id
_entity_poly.type
_entity_poly.pdbx_seq_one_letter_code
_entity_poly.pdbx_strand_id
1 'polypeptide(L)'
;VPKQQQQLTPTAIPSLLRQGAVTVAAGRVALGLTALAWPAVPARPWVGVSADDLTAKVFGRALGARDLALGLGALAALQRPGAEPGSAAAWVAAGALSDALDVAASLASWRDLPRVTRWLVVASAGGAALTGAAAALTSVRGTGSQ
;
A
#
# COMPACT_ATOMS: atom_id res chain seq x y z
N VAL A 1 -24.16 -40.46 18.90
CA VAL A 1 -23.21 -40.24 17.82
C VAL A 1 -22.66 -38.82 18.01
N PRO A 2 -21.36 -38.62 18.32
CA PRO A 2 -20.80 -37.29 18.50
C PRO A 2 -20.73 -36.60 17.12
N LYS A 3 -21.40 -35.45 17.00
CA LYS A 3 -21.26 -34.55 15.84
C LYS A 3 -19.80 -34.05 15.84
N GLN A 4 -18.98 -34.53 14.91
CA GLN A 4 -17.69 -33.92 14.61
C GLN A 4 -17.96 -32.47 14.19
N GLN A 5 -17.63 -31.52 15.06
CA GLN A 5 -17.51 -30.13 14.67
C GLN A 5 -16.32 -30.07 13.71
N GLN A 6 -16.62 -29.98 12.42
CA GLN A 6 -15.65 -29.58 11.40
C GLN A 6 -15.17 -28.18 11.79
N GLN A 7 -14.01 -28.13 12.43
CA GLN A 7 -13.30 -26.87 12.60
C GLN A 7 -12.90 -26.40 11.21
N LEU A 8 -13.65 -25.43 10.69
CA LEU A 8 -13.32 -24.73 9.46
C LEU A 8 -11.98 -23.99 9.73
N THR A 9 -10.91 -24.54 9.22
CA THR A 9 -9.60 -23.86 9.23
C THR A 9 -9.76 -22.56 8.42
N PRO A 10 -9.40 -21.38 8.99
CA PRO A 10 -9.41 -20.15 8.25
C PRO A 10 -8.60 -20.31 6.98
N THR A 11 -9.18 -19.97 5.84
CA THR A 11 -8.51 -20.10 4.53
C THR A 11 -7.26 -19.21 4.56
N ALA A 12 -6.10 -19.82 4.65
CA ALA A 12 -4.82 -19.10 4.63
C ALA A 12 -4.70 -18.32 3.32
N ILE A 13 -4.31 -17.06 3.40
CA ILE A 13 -3.99 -16.25 2.22
C ILE A 13 -2.98 -17.03 1.38
N PRO A 14 -3.22 -17.25 0.08
CA PRO A 14 -2.27 -17.95 -0.78
C PRO A 14 -0.87 -17.36 -0.62
N SER A 15 0.15 -18.20 -0.55
CA SER A 15 1.53 -17.79 -0.24
C SER A 15 2.05 -16.68 -1.15
N LEU A 16 1.69 -16.71 -2.43
CA LEU A 16 2.05 -15.67 -3.41
C LEU A 16 1.43 -14.30 -3.09
N LEU A 17 0.15 -14.28 -2.70
CA LEU A 17 -0.52 -13.01 -2.32
C LEU A 17 0.08 -12.45 -1.04
N ARG A 18 0.40 -13.30 -0.06
CA ARG A 18 1.06 -12.87 1.16
C ARG A 18 2.47 -12.32 0.88
N GLN A 19 3.24 -12.96 0.02
CA GLN A 19 4.56 -12.47 -0.40
C GLN A 19 4.43 -11.10 -1.10
N GLY A 20 3.48 -10.96 -2.02
CA GLY A 20 3.19 -9.68 -2.68
C GLY A 20 2.85 -8.57 -1.67
N ALA A 21 1.97 -8.85 -0.70
CA ALA A 21 1.61 -7.89 0.34
C ALA A 21 2.81 -7.50 1.22
N VAL A 22 3.66 -8.46 1.60
CA VAL A 22 4.89 -8.20 2.36
C VAL A 22 5.86 -7.34 1.55
N THR A 23 6.04 -7.63 0.26
CA THR A 23 6.93 -6.85 -0.62
C THR A 23 6.46 -5.41 -0.76
N VAL A 24 5.17 -5.18 -1.00
CA VAL A 24 4.58 -3.84 -1.07
C VAL A 24 4.74 -3.10 0.26
N ALA A 25 4.44 -3.76 1.38
CA ALA A 25 4.57 -3.15 2.70
C ALA A 25 6.03 -2.78 3.04
N ALA A 26 6.99 -3.64 2.73
CA ALA A 26 8.41 -3.35 2.89
C ALA A 26 8.88 -2.20 1.98
N GLY A 27 8.39 -2.15 0.75
CA GLY A 27 8.63 -1.05 -0.19
C GLY A 27 8.12 0.29 0.36
N ARG A 28 6.93 0.32 0.99
CA ARG A 28 6.40 1.52 1.66
C ARG A 28 7.27 1.97 2.82
N VAL A 29 7.75 1.03 3.64
CA VAL A 29 8.68 1.37 4.75
C VAL A 29 9.94 2.01 4.20
N ALA A 30 10.56 1.43 3.18
CA ALA A 30 11.76 1.96 2.56
C ALA A 30 11.52 3.34 1.94
N LEU A 31 10.41 3.51 1.20
CA LEU A 31 10.01 4.78 0.59
C LEU A 31 9.74 5.84 1.68
N GLY A 32 9.01 5.47 2.73
CA GLY A 32 8.68 6.34 3.85
C GLY A 32 9.92 6.85 4.58
N LEU A 33 10.86 5.96 4.90
CA LEU A 33 12.14 6.33 5.51
C LEU A 33 12.96 7.25 4.60
N THR A 34 13.02 6.95 3.31
CA THR A 34 13.72 7.78 2.33
C THR A 34 13.10 9.17 2.25
N ALA A 35 11.77 9.27 2.20
CA ALA A 35 11.07 10.55 2.12
C ALA A 35 11.21 11.38 3.40
N LEU A 36 11.31 10.76 4.56
CA LEU A 36 11.58 11.45 5.83
C LEU A 36 12.99 12.05 5.86
N ALA A 37 13.99 11.27 5.46
CA ALA A 37 15.38 11.70 5.48
C ALA A 37 15.71 12.65 4.31
N TRP A 38 15.33 12.28 3.10
CA TRP A 38 15.66 12.99 1.85
C TRP A 38 14.41 13.17 0.99
N PRO A 39 13.47 14.06 1.36
CA PRO A 39 12.14 14.17 0.72
C PRO A 39 12.20 14.49 -0.77
N ALA A 40 13.22 15.19 -1.23
CA ALA A 40 13.39 15.48 -2.66
C ALA A 40 13.72 14.23 -3.50
N VAL A 41 14.30 13.18 -2.92
CA VAL A 41 14.70 11.98 -3.67
C VAL A 41 13.48 11.26 -4.26
N PRO A 42 12.48 10.83 -3.49
CA PRO A 42 11.28 10.21 -4.05
C PRO A 42 10.34 11.21 -4.74
N ALA A 43 10.41 12.50 -4.40
CA ALA A 43 9.55 13.52 -5.01
C ALA A 43 9.99 13.92 -6.42
N ARG A 44 11.30 13.89 -6.74
CA ARG A 44 11.82 14.31 -8.06
C ARG A 44 11.22 13.58 -9.25
N PRO A 45 11.04 12.25 -9.25
CA PRO A 45 10.34 11.56 -10.33
C PRO A 45 8.88 12.02 -10.48
N TRP A 46 8.28 12.59 -9.43
CA TRP A 46 6.89 13.02 -9.41
C TRP A 46 6.72 14.46 -9.87
N VAL A 47 7.41 15.40 -9.23
CA VAL A 47 7.22 16.85 -9.45
C VAL A 47 8.43 17.55 -10.10
N GLY A 48 9.45 16.81 -10.48
CA GLY A 48 10.63 17.37 -11.14
C GLY A 48 11.44 18.28 -10.23
N VAL A 49 11.88 19.41 -10.76
CA VAL A 49 12.72 20.40 -10.04
C VAL A 49 12.02 21.03 -8.83
N SER A 50 10.69 21.09 -8.82
CA SER A 50 9.90 21.60 -7.70
C SER A 50 10.04 20.75 -6.42
N ALA A 51 10.63 19.55 -6.51
CA ALA A 51 10.93 18.73 -5.34
C ALA A 51 11.88 19.40 -4.33
N ASP A 52 12.64 20.41 -4.76
CA ASP A 52 13.59 21.14 -3.89
C ASP A 52 12.93 22.27 -3.11
N ASP A 53 11.69 22.64 -3.42
CA ASP A 53 10.94 23.68 -2.72
C ASP A 53 10.59 23.24 -1.29
N LEU A 54 10.51 24.20 -0.37
CA LEU A 54 10.17 23.93 1.03
C LEU A 54 8.82 23.22 1.16
N THR A 55 7.81 23.69 0.40
CA THR A 55 6.47 23.09 0.40
C THR A 55 6.52 21.62 -0.01
N ALA A 56 7.19 21.31 -1.12
CA ALA A 56 7.34 19.93 -1.59
C ALA A 56 8.07 19.06 -0.56
N LYS A 57 9.09 19.59 0.11
CA LYS A 57 9.82 18.87 1.17
C LYS A 57 8.96 18.58 2.40
N VAL A 58 8.11 19.53 2.81
CA VAL A 58 7.19 19.31 3.95
C VAL A 58 6.13 18.28 3.61
N PHE A 59 5.46 18.41 2.45
CA PHE A 59 4.48 17.42 2.01
C PHE A 59 5.12 16.07 1.72
N GLY A 60 6.32 16.03 1.14
CA GLY A 60 7.07 14.79 0.92
C GLY A 60 7.34 14.03 2.21
N ARG A 61 7.70 14.73 3.29
CA ARG A 61 7.85 14.10 4.63
C ARG A 61 6.51 13.61 5.20
N ALA A 62 5.43 14.37 5.03
CA ALA A 62 4.10 13.95 5.49
C ALA A 62 3.63 12.67 4.76
N LEU A 63 3.81 12.60 3.44
CA LEU A 63 3.55 11.39 2.66
C LEU A 63 4.46 10.23 3.09
N GLY A 64 5.74 10.52 3.34
CA GLY A 64 6.69 9.52 3.86
C GLY A 64 6.29 8.95 5.21
N ALA A 65 5.83 9.78 6.14
CA ALA A 65 5.33 9.34 7.44
C ALA A 65 4.07 8.46 7.29
N ARG A 66 3.16 8.82 6.37
CA ARG A 66 1.99 8.00 6.03
C ARG A 66 2.39 6.62 5.51
N ASP A 67 3.32 6.57 4.54
CA ASP A 67 3.76 5.32 3.94
C ASP A 67 4.52 4.45 4.93
N LEU A 68 5.33 5.06 5.79
CA LEU A 68 5.99 4.35 6.88
C LEU A 68 4.97 3.70 7.84
N ALA A 69 3.95 4.45 8.27
CA ALA A 69 2.91 3.95 9.17
C ALA A 69 2.10 2.81 8.53
N LEU A 70 1.67 2.97 7.26
CA LEU A 70 0.93 1.95 6.52
C LEU A 70 1.78 0.69 6.30
N GLY A 71 3.05 0.86 5.93
CA GLY A 71 3.98 -0.24 5.71
C GLY A 71 4.27 -1.03 6.99
N LEU A 72 4.59 -0.35 8.10
CA LEU A 72 4.84 -1.00 9.38
C LEU A 72 3.58 -1.68 9.93
N GLY A 73 2.42 -1.03 9.84
CA GLY A 73 1.14 -1.62 10.25
C GLY A 73 0.82 -2.90 9.49
N ALA A 74 0.98 -2.89 8.16
CA ALA A 74 0.78 -4.06 7.32
C ALA A 74 1.77 -5.19 7.63
N LEU A 75 3.07 -4.89 7.78
CA LEU A 75 4.08 -5.89 8.15
C LEU A 75 3.79 -6.51 9.51
N ALA A 76 3.48 -5.69 10.51
CA ALA A 76 3.15 -6.17 11.85
C ALA A 76 1.92 -7.10 11.82
N ALA A 77 0.86 -6.73 11.09
CA ALA A 77 -0.34 -7.55 10.95
C ALA A 77 -0.09 -8.86 10.18
N LEU A 78 0.72 -8.81 9.11
CA LEU A 78 1.04 -9.99 8.30
C LEU A 78 1.98 -10.98 9.00
N GLN A 79 2.81 -10.51 9.95
CA GLN A 79 3.82 -11.33 10.62
C GLN A 79 3.38 -11.82 12.00
N ARG A 80 2.30 -11.27 12.56
CA ARG A 80 1.85 -11.60 13.92
C ARG A 80 1.20 -13.00 13.95
N PRO A 81 1.76 -13.96 14.71
CA PRO A 81 1.13 -15.26 14.90
C PRO A 81 -0.24 -15.07 15.59
N GLY A 82 -1.28 -15.70 15.07
CA GLY A 82 -2.64 -15.60 15.64
C GLY A 82 -3.33 -14.25 15.46
N ALA A 83 -2.81 -13.37 14.57
CA ALA A 83 -3.53 -12.14 14.23
C ALA A 83 -4.88 -12.46 13.58
N GLU A 84 -5.92 -11.71 13.97
CA GLU A 84 -7.23 -11.76 13.31
C GLU A 84 -7.06 -11.55 11.79
N PRO A 85 -7.61 -12.42 10.94
CA PRO A 85 -7.47 -12.31 9.48
C PRO A 85 -7.87 -10.93 8.93
N GLY A 86 -8.83 -10.27 9.59
CA GLY A 86 -9.31 -8.93 9.22
C GLY A 86 -8.29 -7.81 9.46
N SER A 87 -7.35 -7.98 10.40
CA SER A 87 -6.39 -6.90 10.71
C SER A 87 -5.39 -6.67 9.58
N ALA A 88 -4.85 -7.73 8.99
CA ALA A 88 -3.95 -7.64 7.83
C ALA A 88 -4.69 -7.08 6.60
N ALA A 89 -5.92 -7.54 6.34
CA ALA A 89 -6.75 -7.05 5.25
C ALA A 89 -7.05 -5.55 5.38
N ALA A 90 -7.32 -5.06 6.58
CA ALA A 90 -7.57 -3.64 6.83
C ALA A 90 -6.36 -2.77 6.49
N TRP A 91 -5.15 -3.16 6.90
CA TRP A 91 -3.93 -2.43 6.57
C TRP A 91 -3.61 -2.44 5.08
N VAL A 92 -3.80 -3.59 4.41
CA VAL A 92 -3.61 -3.72 2.97
C VAL A 92 -4.62 -2.87 2.21
N ALA A 93 -5.89 -2.86 2.63
CA ALA A 93 -6.94 -2.03 2.05
C ALA A 93 -6.67 -0.53 2.24
N ALA A 94 -6.21 -0.11 3.43
CA ALA A 94 -5.83 1.28 3.69
C ALA A 94 -4.67 1.72 2.78
N GLY A 95 -3.67 0.86 2.55
CA GLY A 95 -2.60 1.09 1.60
C GLY A 95 -3.12 1.24 0.16
N ALA A 96 -3.99 0.34 -0.30
CA ALA A 96 -4.57 0.39 -1.63
C ALA A 96 -5.43 1.65 -1.84
N LEU A 97 -6.19 2.07 -0.83
CA LEU A 97 -6.95 3.33 -0.87
C LEU A 97 -6.01 4.52 -0.99
N SER A 98 -4.91 4.54 -0.22
CA SER A 98 -3.89 5.59 -0.31
C SER A 98 -3.33 5.70 -1.74
N ASP A 99 -2.96 4.58 -2.36
CA ASP A 99 -2.45 4.55 -3.73
C ASP A 99 -3.49 5.04 -4.76
N ALA A 100 -4.75 4.66 -4.58
CA ALA A 100 -5.84 5.12 -5.43
C ALA A 100 -6.04 6.66 -5.33
N LEU A 101 -5.92 7.23 -4.14
CA LEU A 101 -5.98 8.67 -3.93
C LEU A 101 -4.77 9.39 -4.53
N ASP A 102 -3.58 8.81 -4.47
CA ASP A 102 -2.37 9.35 -5.12
C ASP A 102 -2.50 9.34 -6.66
N VAL A 103 -3.11 8.29 -7.23
CA VAL A 103 -3.48 8.25 -8.65
C VAL A 103 -4.48 9.36 -8.99
N ALA A 104 -5.53 9.52 -8.19
CA ALA A 104 -6.54 10.55 -8.40
C ALA A 104 -5.94 11.96 -8.34
N ALA A 105 -5.08 12.25 -7.36
CA ALA A 105 -4.35 13.51 -7.24
C ALA A 105 -3.43 13.76 -8.44
N SER A 106 -2.72 12.72 -8.91
CA SER A 106 -1.86 12.80 -10.08
C SER A 106 -2.65 13.08 -11.37
N LEU A 107 -3.82 12.45 -11.51
CA LEU A 107 -4.72 12.69 -12.65
C LEU A 107 -5.30 14.11 -12.61
N ALA A 108 -5.68 14.60 -11.43
CA ALA A 108 -6.17 15.97 -11.26
C ALA A 108 -5.10 17.02 -11.63
N SER A 109 -3.83 16.72 -11.34
CA SER A 109 -2.68 17.59 -11.63
C SER A 109 -1.99 17.26 -12.96
N TRP A 110 -2.62 16.45 -13.83
CA TRP A 110 -1.98 15.87 -15.02
C TRP A 110 -1.27 16.88 -15.93
N ARG A 111 -1.84 18.07 -16.08
CA ARG A 111 -1.29 19.11 -16.96
C ARG A 111 -0.04 19.77 -16.40
N ASP A 112 0.10 19.77 -15.07
CA ASP A 112 1.19 20.43 -14.35
C ASP A 112 2.38 19.49 -14.10
N LEU A 113 2.16 18.17 -14.20
CA LEU A 113 3.22 17.19 -14.02
C LEU A 113 4.15 17.11 -15.25
N PRO A 114 5.46 16.83 -15.05
CA PRO A 114 6.40 16.56 -16.14
C PRO A 114 5.93 15.38 -17.00
N ARG A 115 6.02 15.52 -18.33
CA ARG A 115 5.45 14.53 -19.28
C ARG A 115 5.97 13.11 -19.06
N VAL A 116 7.26 12.94 -18.80
CA VAL A 116 7.90 11.62 -18.63
C VAL A 116 7.43 10.96 -17.33
N THR A 117 7.25 11.76 -16.27
CA THR A 117 6.92 11.25 -14.93
C THR A 117 5.44 10.92 -14.75
N ARG A 118 4.53 11.54 -15.53
CA ARG A 118 3.09 11.27 -15.46
C ARG A 118 2.76 9.78 -15.54
N TRP A 119 3.30 9.13 -16.56
CA TRP A 119 3.01 7.72 -16.81
C TRP A 119 3.67 6.78 -15.82
N LEU A 120 4.89 7.10 -15.36
CA LEU A 120 5.59 6.31 -14.34
C LEU A 120 4.83 6.33 -13.01
N VAL A 121 4.35 7.51 -12.61
CA VAL A 121 3.59 7.68 -11.36
C VAL A 121 2.26 6.93 -11.42
N VAL A 122 1.49 7.11 -12.51
CA VAL A 122 0.20 6.41 -12.67
C VAL A 122 0.40 4.90 -12.75
N ALA A 123 1.43 4.43 -13.45
CA ALA A 123 1.70 3.00 -13.57
C ALA A 123 2.12 2.39 -12.22
N SER A 124 3.01 3.05 -11.46
CA SER A 124 3.47 2.53 -10.17
C SER A 124 2.38 2.55 -9.10
N ALA A 125 1.69 3.68 -8.94
CA ALA A 125 0.61 3.80 -7.95
C ALA A 125 -0.61 2.97 -8.35
N GLY A 126 -0.98 2.97 -9.65
CA GLY A 126 -2.07 2.13 -10.18
C GLY A 126 -1.80 0.65 -10.00
N GLY A 127 -0.57 0.20 -10.27
CA GLY A 127 -0.16 -1.20 -10.05
C GLY A 127 -0.25 -1.61 -8.58
N ALA A 128 0.21 -0.77 -7.66
CA ALA A 128 0.13 -1.02 -6.23
C ALA A 128 -1.33 -1.03 -5.73
N ALA A 129 -2.17 -0.10 -6.20
CA ALA A 129 -3.61 -0.07 -5.87
C ALA A 129 -4.34 -1.33 -6.33
N LEU A 130 -4.11 -1.78 -7.57
CA LEU A 130 -4.72 -3.01 -8.11
C LEU A 130 -4.27 -4.25 -7.34
N THR A 131 -2.99 -4.37 -7.02
CA THR A 131 -2.44 -5.49 -6.25
C THR A 131 -3.04 -5.54 -4.85
N GLY A 132 -3.13 -4.38 -4.18
CA GLY A 132 -3.73 -4.26 -2.85
C GLY A 132 -5.23 -4.56 -2.86
N ALA A 133 -5.98 -4.06 -3.85
CA ALA A 133 -7.41 -4.34 -3.99
C ALA A 133 -7.68 -5.82 -4.25
N ALA A 134 -6.90 -6.47 -5.13
CA ALA A 134 -7.02 -7.90 -5.40
C ALA A 134 -6.79 -8.73 -4.13
N ALA A 135 -5.76 -8.39 -3.33
CA ALA A 135 -5.48 -9.06 -2.07
C ALA A 135 -6.61 -8.88 -1.05
N ALA A 136 -7.18 -7.68 -0.94
CA ALA A 136 -8.31 -7.39 -0.05
C ALA A 136 -9.57 -8.16 -0.44
N LEU A 137 -9.93 -8.18 -1.73
CA LEU A 137 -11.13 -8.87 -2.23
C LEU A 137 -11.06 -10.39 -2.06
N THR A 138 -9.89 -11.00 -2.24
CA THR A 138 -9.72 -12.44 -2.01
C THR A 138 -9.89 -12.82 -0.55
N SER A 139 -9.48 -11.93 0.37
CA SER A 139 -9.66 -12.12 1.81
C SER A 139 -11.14 -12.08 2.24
N VAL A 140 -11.97 -11.24 1.60
CA VAL A 140 -13.40 -11.10 1.91
C VAL A 140 -14.21 -12.25 1.34
N ARG A 141 -13.89 -12.76 0.15
CA ARG A 141 -14.63 -13.87 -0.48
C ARG A 141 -14.50 -15.20 0.25
N GLY A 142 -13.40 -15.40 1.00
CA GLY A 142 -13.21 -16.58 1.84
C GLY A 142 -14.15 -16.64 3.05
N THR A 143 -14.79 -15.53 3.43
CA THR A 143 -15.70 -15.44 4.59
C THR A 143 -17.19 -15.50 4.21
N GLY A 144 -17.52 -15.40 2.92
CA GLY A 144 -18.92 -15.27 2.46
C GLY A 144 -19.54 -16.54 1.82
N SER A 145 -18.81 -17.66 1.74
CA SER A 145 -19.33 -18.92 1.16
C SER A 145 -19.74 -19.91 2.25
N GLN A 146 -20.64 -19.50 3.14
CA GLN A 146 -21.34 -20.39 4.07
C GLN A 146 -22.84 -20.27 3.89
#